data_bd684b9a320018abb5e9387aed0d7b26
#
_entry.id   bd684b9a320018abb5e9387aed0d7b26
#
_cell.length_a   1.000
_cell.length_b   1.000
_cell.length_c   1.000
_cell.angle_alpha   90.00
_cell.angle_beta   90.00
_cell.angle_gamma   90.00
#
_symmetry.space_group_name_H-M   'P 1'
#
loop_
_entity.id
_entity.type
_entity.pdbx_description
1 polymer ?
#
loop_
_entity_poly.entity_id
_entity_poly.type
_entity_poly.pdbx_seq_one_letter_code
_entity_poly.pdbx_strand_id
1 'polypeptide(L)'
;IPVLKEETQHATVSERVTSRFTRSHYRQFDLDQAFSAKIFDRYLNLLDYSHNVLLASDVEQFAKRKSEVGDELRSGKLDLFYDLYNLSQKRRFERYQYALKVLERPMDFTGNDTFNLDRSKAPWPKDEAELNALWDGKVKYDELSLKLTGKDEKEIRETLNRRYKCA
;
A
#
# COMPACT_ATOMS: atom_id res chain seq x y z
N ILE A 1 -1.85 15.66 0.22
CA ILE A 1 -1.07 14.47 -0.15
C ILE A 1 -0.13 14.85 -1.27
N PRO A 2 1.19 14.63 -1.13
CA PRO A 2 2.11 14.93 -2.20
C PRO A 2 1.89 13.99 -3.40
N VAL A 3 1.90 14.58 -4.58
CA VAL A 3 1.78 13.83 -5.84
C VAL A 3 3.17 13.75 -6.47
N LEU A 4 3.62 12.55 -6.78
CA LEU A 4 4.89 12.36 -7.47
C LEU A 4 4.78 12.73 -8.95
N LYS A 5 5.78 13.42 -9.42
CA LYS A 5 5.97 13.73 -10.83
C LYS A 5 7.28 13.12 -11.31
N GLU A 6 7.33 12.76 -12.56
CA GLU A 6 8.55 12.27 -13.16
C GLU A 6 9.61 13.38 -13.20
N GLU A 7 10.82 13.03 -12.84
CA GLU A 7 11.98 13.91 -12.89
C GLU A 7 13.04 13.30 -13.81
N THR A 8 13.89 14.16 -14.38
CA THR A 8 14.96 13.72 -15.30
C THR A 8 15.87 12.66 -14.66
N GLN A 9 16.19 12.81 -13.39
CA GLN A 9 17.03 11.84 -12.68
C GLN A 9 16.37 10.47 -12.58
N HIS A 10 15.05 10.40 -12.43
CA HIS A 10 14.33 9.12 -12.38
C HIS A 10 14.39 8.39 -13.72
N ALA A 11 14.21 9.12 -14.81
CA ALA A 11 14.35 8.56 -16.14
C ALA A 11 15.77 8.01 -16.37
N THR A 12 16.78 8.75 -15.98
CA THR A 12 18.19 8.32 -16.10
C THR A 12 18.48 7.05 -15.31
N VAL A 13 17.98 6.96 -14.08
CA VAL A 13 18.14 5.76 -13.24
C VAL A 13 17.45 4.56 -13.88
N SER A 14 16.23 4.74 -14.39
CA SER A 14 15.48 3.68 -15.07
C SER A 14 16.21 3.18 -16.31
N GLU A 15 16.75 4.06 -17.12
CA GLU A 15 17.55 3.71 -18.30
C GLU A 15 18.80 2.92 -17.93
N ARG A 16 19.49 3.29 -16.86
CA ARG A 16 20.67 2.58 -16.38
C ARG A 16 20.34 1.16 -15.91
N VAL A 17 19.25 0.99 -15.22
CA VAL A 17 18.78 -0.34 -14.79
C VAL A 17 18.49 -1.20 -16.01
N THR A 18 17.78 -0.67 -16.98
CA THR A 18 17.46 -1.37 -18.22
C THR A 18 18.75 -1.76 -18.98
N SER A 19 19.71 -0.85 -19.10
CA SER A 19 20.99 -1.13 -19.75
C SER A 19 21.76 -2.25 -19.07
N ARG A 20 21.74 -2.32 -17.75
CA ARG A 20 22.39 -3.40 -17.00
C ARG A 20 21.79 -4.76 -17.33
N PHE A 21 20.48 -4.84 -17.40
CA PHE A 21 19.80 -6.09 -17.77
C PHE A 21 20.22 -6.57 -19.15
N THR A 22 20.23 -5.69 -20.12
CA THR A 22 20.61 -6.04 -21.49
C THR A 22 22.09 -6.43 -21.60
N ARG A 23 22.99 -5.73 -20.91
CA ARG A 23 24.43 -6.00 -20.93
C ARG A 23 24.80 -7.29 -20.20
N SER A 24 24.03 -7.70 -19.20
CA SER A 24 24.29 -8.91 -18.42
C SER A 24 23.90 -10.20 -19.14
N HIS A 25 23.41 -10.12 -20.37
CA HIS A 25 22.97 -11.26 -21.15
C HIS A 25 21.86 -12.10 -20.49
N TYR A 26 21.07 -11.50 -19.61
CA TYR A 26 19.84 -12.13 -19.11
C TYR A 26 18.78 -12.22 -20.18
N ARG A 27 19.12 -11.78 -21.36
CA ARG A 27 18.41 -12.02 -22.58
C ARG A 27 16.97 -11.63 -22.55
N GLN A 28 16.19 -12.51 -23.14
CA GLN A 28 14.81 -12.30 -23.41
C GLN A 28 13.94 -12.13 -22.21
N PHE A 29 14.47 -12.35 -21.05
CA PHE A 29 13.73 -12.05 -19.87
C PHE A 29 13.68 -10.61 -19.55
N ASP A 30 14.59 -9.85 -20.08
CA ASP A 30 14.83 -8.53 -19.63
C ASP A 30 13.57 -7.76 -19.37
N LEU A 31 12.70 -7.68 -20.24
CA LEU A 31 11.52 -6.85 -20.10
C LEU A 31 10.35 -7.51 -20.81
N ASP A 32 10.30 -8.85 -20.74
CA ASP A 32 9.17 -9.61 -21.26
C ASP A 32 7.96 -9.47 -20.35
N GLN A 33 6.83 -10.07 -20.74
CA GLN A 33 5.58 -9.96 -19.99
C GLN A 33 5.66 -10.63 -18.62
N ALA A 34 6.38 -11.76 -18.52
CA ALA A 34 6.52 -12.44 -17.24
C ALA A 34 7.35 -11.63 -16.27
N PHE A 35 8.42 -11.02 -16.74
CA PHE A 35 9.26 -10.13 -15.93
C PHE A 35 8.50 -8.88 -15.52
N SER A 36 7.76 -8.27 -16.45
CA SER A 36 6.90 -7.12 -16.17
C SER A 36 5.88 -7.42 -15.09
N ALA A 37 5.26 -8.59 -15.15
CA ALA A 37 4.29 -9.01 -14.14
C ALA A 37 4.93 -9.16 -12.76
N LYS A 38 6.15 -9.71 -12.69
CA LYS A 38 6.87 -9.85 -11.42
C LYS A 38 7.22 -8.48 -10.81
N ILE A 39 7.68 -7.55 -11.63
CA ILE A 39 8.00 -6.19 -11.17
C ILE A 39 6.74 -5.51 -10.66
N PHE A 40 5.64 -5.62 -11.40
CA PHE A 40 4.35 -5.06 -11.00
C PHE A 40 3.91 -5.62 -9.65
N ASP A 41 3.93 -6.93 -9.49
CA ASP A 41 3.49 -7.57 -8.25
C ASP A 41 4.37 -7.20 -7.06
N ARG A 42 5.68 -7.10 -7.26
CA ARG A 42 6.60 -6.65 -6.21
C ARG A 42 6.35 -5.21 -5.81
N TYR A 43 6.14 -4.34 -6.78
CA TYR A 43 5.86 -2.93 -6.51
C TYR A 43 4.54 -2.77 -5.78
N LEU A 44 3.51 -3.52 -6.19
CA LEU A 44 2.21 -3.52 -5.54
C LEU A 44 2.32 -3.95 -4.07
N ASN A 45 3.07 -5.01 -3.80
CA ASN A 45 3.31 -5.47 -2.43
C ASN A 45 4.18 -4.50 -1.63
N LEU A 46 5.08 -3.77 -2.27
CA LEU A 46 5.84 -2.72 -1.61
C LEU A 46 4.94 -1.59 -1.14
N LEU A 47 3.94 -1.22 -1.94
CA LEU A 47 3.01 -0.15 -1.61
C LEU A 47 1.93 -0.57 -0.61
N ASP A 48 1.49 -1.81 -0.67
CA ASP A 48 0.40 -2.33 0.18
C ASP A 48 0.63 -3.79 0.57
N TYR A 49 1.69 -4.02 1.34
CA TYR A 49 2.09 -5.37 1.77
C TYR A 49 0.98 -6.11 2.52
N SER A 50 0.23 -5.40 3.35
CA SER A 50 -0.83 -5.99 4.17
C SER A 50 -2.17 -6.10 3.45
N HIS A 51 -2.25 -5.67 2.20
CA HIS A 51 -3.47 -5.72 1.40
C HIS A 51 -4.67 -5.09 2.14
N ASN A 52 -4.46 -3.94 2.73
CA ASN A 52 -5.48 -3.22 3.50
C ASN A 52 -5.58 -1.71 3.19
N VAL A 53 -4.96 -1.27 2.12
CA VAL A 53 -5.02 0.11 1.66
C VAL A 53 -5.79 0.22 0.34
N LEU A 54 -5.41 -0.58 -0.65
CA LEU A 54 -6.05 -0.61 -1.96
C LEU A 54 -7.28 -1.53 -1.94
N LEU A 55 -8.21 -1.24 -2.83
CA LEU A 55 -9.33 -2.13 -3.12
C LEU A 55 -8.94 -3.12 -4.23
N ALA A 56 -9.63 -4.27 -4.27
CA ALA A 56 -9.45 -5.25 -5.34
C ALA A 56 -9.67 -4.60 -6.72
N SER A 57 -10.63 -3.70 -6.85
CA SER A 57 -10.89 -2.98 -8.09
C SER A 57 -9.73 -2.07 -8.51
N ASP A 58 -9.06 -1.43 -7.55
CA ASP A 58 -7.86 -0.64 -7.84
C ASP A 58 -6.76 -1.52 -8.43
N VAL A 59 -6.51 -2.66 -7.80
CA VAL A 59 -5.49 -3.62 -8.23
C VAL A 59 -5.81 -4.17 -9.62
N GLU A 60 -7.05 -4.55 -9.87
CA GLU A 60 -7.48 -5.06 -11.18
C GLU A 60 -7.30 -4.01 -12.27
N GLN A 61 -7.63 -2.77 -12.00
CA GLN A 61 -7.50 -1.68 -12.95
C GLN A 61 -6.03 -1.48 -13.38
N PHE A 62 -5.11 -1.48 -12.42
CA PHE A 62 -3.68 -1.36 -12.72
C PHE A 62 -3.10 -2.63 -13.30
N ALA A 63 -3.61 -3.80 -12.93
CA ALA A 63 -3.16 -5.08 -13.49
C ALA A 63 -3.34 -5.16 -15.01
N LYS A 64 -4.33 -4.46 -15.56
CA LYS A 64 -4.51 -4.36 -17.01
C LYS A 64 -3.34 -3.67 -17.71
N ARG A 65 -2.54 -2.94 -16.97
CA ARG A 65 -1.37 -2.20 -17.49
C ARG A 65 -0.05 -2.91 -17.20
N LYS A 66 -0.07 -4.15 -16.72
CA LYS A 66 1.17 -4.89 -16.39
C LYS A 66 2.16 -4.97 -17.56
N SER A 67 1.65 -5.12 -18.77
CA SER A 67 2.49 -5.21 -19.96
C SER A 67 3.23 -3.93 -20.29
N GLU A 68 2.81 -2.80 -19.74
CA GLU A 68 3.45 -1.49 -19.97
C GLU A 68 4.76 -1.34 -19.19
N VAL A 69 5.00 -2.16 -18.17
CA VAL A 69 6.17 -2.04 -17.28
C VAL A 69 7.48 -2.11 -18.05
N GLY A 70 7.61 -3.07 -18.96
CA GLY A 70 8.81 -3.20 -19.77
C GLY A 70 9.10 -1.98 -20.61
N ASP A 71 8.08 -1.45 -21.26
CA ASP A 71 8.22 -0.25 -22.12
C ASP A 71 8.53 0.97 -21.28
N GLU A 72 7.94 1.12 -20.12
CA GLU A 72 8.24 2.22 -19.21
C GLU A 72 9.69 2.19 -18.73
N LEU A 73 10.19 1.02 -18.36
CA LEU A 73 11.59 0.88 -17.94
C LEU A 73 12.56 1.18 -19.08
N ARG A 74 12.23 0.78 -20.30
CA ARG A 74 13.09 1.07 -21.47
C ARG A 74 13.10 2.55 -21.82
N SER A 75 11.96 3.20 -21.76
CA SER A 75 11.83 4.60 -22.12
C SER A 75 12.23 5.56 -21.01
N GLY A 76 12.32 5.08 -19.77
CA GLY A 76 12.54 5.91 -18.59
C GLY A 76 11.33 6.72 -18.17
N LYS A 77 10.17 6.50 -18.77
CA LYS A 77 8.91 7.12 -18.38
C LYS A 77 8.15 6.16 -17.45
N LEU A 78 7.95 6.57 -16.22
CA LEU A 78 7.43 5.70 -15.16
C LEU A 78 5.99 6.05 -14.79
N ASP A 79 5.14 6.32 -15.76
CA ASP A 79 3.77 6.80 -15.55
C ASP A 79 2.93 5.82 -14.72
N LEU A 80 3.00 4.51 -15.03
CA LEU A 80 2.30 3.49 -14.27
C LEU A 80 2.70 3.49 -12.80
N PHE A 81 4.00 3.56 -12.55
CA PHE A 81 4.53 3.55 -11.19
C PHE A 81 4.11 4.78 -10.40
N TYR A 82 4.15 5.96 -11.02
CA TYR A 82 3.71 7.19 -10.38
C TYR A 82 2.21 7.19 -10.14
N ASP A 83 1.43 6.73 -11.10
CA ASP A 83 -0.03 6.65 -10.96
C ASP A 83 -0.41 5.72 -9.81
N LEU A 84 0.21 4.54 -9.73
CA LEU A 84 -0.06 3.59 -8.67
C LEU A 84 0.41 4.11 -7.31
N TYR A 85 1.58 4.74 -7.25
CA TYR A 85 2.07 5.37 -6.04
C TYR A 85 1.10 6.45 -5.55
N ASN A 86 0.68 7.35 -6.42
CA ASN A 86 -0.21 8.44 -6.06
C ASN A 86 -1.57 7.92 -5.58
N LEU A 87 -2.11 6.89 -6.22
CA LEU A 87 -3.33 6.25 -5.76
C LEU A 87 -3.14 5.62 -4.38
N SER A 88 -2.03 4.94 -4.14
CA SER A 88 -1.75 4.32 -2.85
C SER A 88 -1.65 5.36 -1.74
N GLN A 89 -1.04 6.51 -2.01
CA GLN A 89 -0.96 7.60 -1.03
C GLN A 89 -2.34 8.20 -0.73
N LYS A 90 -3.16 8.37 -1.76
CA LYS A 90 -4.53 8.84 -1.58
C LYS A 90 -5.35 7.87 -0.74
N ARG A 91 -5.27 6.57 -1.05
CA ARG A 91 -5.98 5.52 -0.32
C ARG A 91 -5.50 5.43 1.13
N ARG A 92 -4.19 5.52 1.34
CA ARG A 92 -3.61 5.51 2.68
C ARG A 92 -4.11 6.69 3.52
N PHE A 93 -4.14 7.88 2.94
CA PHE A 93 -4.69 9.06 3.60
C PHE A 93 -6.16 8.83 4.00
N GLU A 94 -6.97 8.32 3.09
CA GLU A 94 -8.38 8.01 3.37
C GLU A 94 -8.53 7.00 4.52
N ARG A 95 -7.64 6.01 4.58
CA ARG A 95 -7.64 5.01 5.65
C ARG A 95 -7.35 5.63 7.01
N TYR A 96 -6.35 6.47 7.10
CA TYR A 96 -6.04 7.11 8.38
C TYR A 96 -7.07 8.17 8.78
N GLN A 97 -7.71 8.82 7.83
CA GLN A 97 -8.87 9.67 8.13
C GLN A 97 -10.02 8.84 8.72
N TYR A 98 -10.27 7.68 8.17
CA TYR A 98 -11.26 6.75 8.72
C TYR A 98 -10.85 6.26 10.11
N ALA A 99 -9.60 5.89 10.30
CA ALA A 99 -9.09 5.46 11.60
C ALA A 99 -9.27 6.53 12.68
N LEU A 100 -9.05 7.79 12.35
CA LEU A 100 -9.28 8.90 13.28
C LEU A 100 -10.75 9.02 13.68
N LYS A 101 -11.68 8.75 12.77
CA LYS A 101 -13.11 8.72 13.09
C LYS A 101 -13.47 7.54 13.99
N VAL A 102 -12.90 6.37 13.73
CA VAL A 102 -13.10 5.19 14.58
C VAL A 102 -12.60 5.47 15.99
N LEU A 103 -11.51 6.18 16.11
CA LEU A 103 -10.90 6.53 17.38
C LEU A 103 -11.81 7.41 18.27
N GLU A 104 -12.75 8.13 17.67
CA GLU A 104 -13.72 8.95 18.38
C GLU A 104 -14.83 8.11 19.06
N ARG A 105 -15.00 6.85 18.62
CA ARG A 105 -16.01 5.96 19.18
C ARG A 105 -15.61 5.49 20.58
N PRO A 106 -16.58 5.12 21.43
CA PRO A 106 -16.28 4.48 22.71
C PRO A 106 -15.45 3.22 22.49
N MET A 107 -14.42 3.04 23.31
CA MET A 107 -13.58 1.85 23.27
C MET A 107 -14.26 0.68 23.94
N ASP A 108 -14.27 -0.47 23.27
CA ASP A 108 -14.82 -1.72 23.79
C ASP A 108 -13.75 -2.80 23.71
N PHE A 109 -13.31 -3.25 24.89
CA PHE A 109 -12.29 -4.29 25.02
C PHE A 109 -12.88 -5.66 25.35
N THR A 110 -14.20 -5.78 25.33
CA THR A 110 -14.89 -7.05 25.50
C THR A 110 -15.01 -7.77 24.18
N GLY A 111 -15.14 -9.09 24.21
CA GLY A 111 -15.31 -9.91 23.04
C GLY A 111 -14.06 -10.72 22.69
N ASN A 112 -14.23 -11.62 21.74
CA ASN A 112 -13.20 -12.56 21.30
C ASN A 112 -12.76 -12.33 19.87
N ASP A 113 -12.81 -11.08 19.42
CA ASP A 113 -12.40 -10.73 18.07
C ASP A 113 -10.93 -11.03 17.87
N THR A 114 -10.60 -11.60 16.73
CA THR A 114 -9.23 -11.86 16.34
C THR A 114 -8.80 -10.89 15.25
N PHE A 115 -7.55 -10.47 15.29
CA PHE A 115 -6.97 -9.65 14.25
C PHE A 115 -5.82 -10.40 13.57
N ASN A 116 -5.91 -10.57 12.26
CA ASN A 116 -4.86 -11.22 11.51
C ASN A 116 -3.75 -10.23 11.18
N LEU A 117 -2.60 -10.38 11.83
CA LEU A 117 -1.45 -9.52 11.63
C LEU A 117 -0.76 -9.74 10.27
N ASP A 118 -0.82 -10.96 9.75
CA ASP A 118 -0.22 -11.28 8.46
C ASP A 118 -1.30 -11.41 7.39
N ARG A 119 -1.46 -10.33 6.62
CA ARG A 119 -2.39 -10.30 5.49
C ARG A 119 -1.68 -10.28 4.15
N SER A 120 -0.39 -10.57 4.11
CA SER A 120 0.39 -10.50 2.87
C SER A 120 -0.11 -11.43 1.76
N LYS A 121 -0.84 -12.47 2.12
CA LYS A 121 -1.45 -13.42 1.17
C LYS A 121 -2.97 -13.34 1.14
N ALA A 122 -3.56 -12.41 1.89
CA ALA A 122 -5.00 -12.22 1.89
C ALA A 122 -5.45 -11.52 0.60
N PRO A 123 -6.67 -11.80 0.11
CA PRO A 123 -7.20 -11.02 -1.01
C PRO A 123 -7.38 -9.55 -0.61
N TRP A 124 -7.27 -8.66 -1.59
CA TRP A 124 -7.63 -7.27 -1.35
C TRP A 124 -9.14 -7.14 -1.08
N PRO A 125 -9.54 -6.21 -0.21
CA PRO A 125 -10.96 -5.97 0.03
C PRO A 125 -11.72 -5.65 -1.25
N LYS A 126 -12.89 -6.21 -1.40
CA LYS A 126 -13.67 -6.03 -2.62
C LYS A 126 -14.38 -4.67 -2.69
N ASP A 127 -14.67 -4.06 -1.54
CA ASP A 127 -15.36 -2.78 -1.47
C ASP A 127 -14.96 -2.00 -0.20
N GLU A 128 -15.43 -0.77 -0.12
CA GLU A 128 -15.09 0.10 1.00
C GLU A 128 -15.63 -0.42 2.33
N ALA A 129 -16.79 -1.07 2.33
CA ALA A 129 -17.37 -1.64 3.55
C ALA A 129 -16.45 -2.72 4.14
N GLU A 130 -15.93 -3.60 3.31
CA GLU A 130 -14.99 -4.64 3.73
C GLU A 130 -13.68 -4.04 4.22
N LEU A 131 -13.17 -3.02 3.51
CA LEU A 131 -11.96 -2.30 3.88
C LEU A 131 -12.14 -1.57 5.22
N ASN A 132 -13.28 -0.93 5.43
CA ASN A 132 -13.60 -0.26 6.69
C ASN A 132 -13.67 -1.25 7.85
N ALA A 133 -14.25 -2.44 7.65
CA ALA A 133 -14.29 -3.48 8.67
C ALA A 133 -12.89 -3.93 9.09
N LEU A 134 -11.97 -4.04 8.14
CA LEU A 134 -10.57 -4.34 8.44
C LEU A 134 -9.94 -3.26 9.32
N TRP A 135 -10.23 -2.00 9.02
CA TRP A 135 -9.66 -0.89 9.79
C TRP A 135 -10.32 -0.71 11.14
N ASP A 136 -11.59 -1.05 11.29
CA ASP A 136 -12.22 -1.15 12.61
C ASP A 136 -11.43 -2.13 13.50
N GLY A 137 -11.09 -3.29 12.95
CA GLY A 137 -10.29 -4.29 13.64
C GLY A 137 -8.87 -3.81 13.94
N LYS A 138 -8.25 -3.11 13.00
CA LYS A 138 -6.89 -2.58 13.19
C LYS A 138 -6.84 -1.55 14.30
N VAL A 139 -7.79 -0.63 14.35
CA VAL A 139 -7.86 0.38 15.40
C VAL A 139 -8.09 -0.28 16.76
N LYS A 140 -9.03 -1.22 16.83
CA LYS A 140 -9.30 -1.97 18.06
C LYS A 140 -8.06 -2.72 18.55
N TYR A 141 -7.31 -3.33 17.62
CA TYR A 141 -6.06 -3.99 17.95
C TYR A 141 -5.02 -3.01 18.51
N ASP A 142 -4.87 -1.85 17.88
CA ASP A 142 -3.94 -0.82 18.36
C ASP A 142 -4.33 -0.29 19.74
N GLU A 143 -5.63 -0.07 19.96
CA GLU A 143 -6.17 0.35 21.25
C GLU A 143 -5.89 -0.70 22.33
N LEU A 144 -6.19 -1.95 22.05
CA LEU A 144 -5.96 -3.05 22.99
C LEU A 144 -4.48 -3.23 23.31
N SER A 145 -3.62 -3.12 22.32
CA SER A 145 -2.17 -3.22 22.51
C SER A 145 -1.66 -2.18 23.49
N LEU A 146 -2.15 -0.95 23.38
CA LEU A 146 -1.78 0.13 24.31
C LEU A 146 -2.40 -0.06 25.69
N LYS A 147 -3.63 -0.58 25.77
CA LYS A 147 -4.27 -0.90 27.05
C LYS A 147 -3.45 -1.93 27.82
N LEU A 148 -2.93 -2.93 27.14
CA LEU A 148 -2.10 -3.98 27.74
C LEU A 148 -0.77 -3.44 28.28
N THR A 149 -0.32 -2.28 27.83
CA THR A 149 0.85 -1.60 28.39
C THR A 149 0.53 -0.72 29.61
N GLY A 150 -0.72 -0.69 30.04
CA GLY A 150 -1.14 0.05 31.23
C GLY A 150 -1.68 1.46 30.95
N LYS A 151 -1.86 1.83 29.68
CA LYS A 151 -2.42 3.14 29.34
C LYS A 151 -3.92 3.17 29.56
N ASP A 152 -4.44 4.31 30.06
CA ASP A 152 -5.87 4.54 30.17
C ASP A 152 -6.46 4.97 28.81
N GLU A 153 -7.78 5.07 28.74
CA GLU A 153 -8.49 5.39 27.51
C GLU A 153 -8.07 6.74 26.93
N LYS A 154 -7.88 7.74 27.77
CA LYS A 154 -7.42 9.08 27.33
C LYS A 154 -6.03 9.01 26.71
N GLU A 155 -5.10 8.33 27.36
CA GLU A 155 -3.72 8.18 26.86
C GLU A 155 -3.68 7.39 25.56
N ILE A 156 -4.49 6.33 25.44
CA ILE A 156 -4.62 5.54 24.21
C ILE A 156 -5.07 6.43 23.06
N ARG A 157 -6.15 7.20 23.28
CA ARG A 157 -6.71 8.07 22.26
C ARG A 157 -5.72 9.14 21.82
N GLU A 158 -5.03 9.76 22.74
CA GLU A 158 -3.99 10.76 22.44
C GLU A 158 -2.84 10.16 21.65
N THR A 159 -2.37 8.99 22.04
CA THR A 159 -1.25 8.29 21.38
C THR A 159 -1.62 7.93 19.95
N LEU A 160 -2.78 7.35 19.74
CA LEU A 160 -3.22 6.91 18.42
C LEU A 160 -3.58 8.10 17.51
N ASN A 161 -4.13 9.18 18.06
CA ASN A 161 -4.34 10.41 17.31
C ASN A 161 -3.05 10.92 16.69
N ARG A 162 -1.98 10.97 17.48
CA ARG A 162 -0.66 11.39 16.98
C ARG A 162 -0.14 10.44 15.93
N ARG A 163 -0.22 9.13 16.18
CA ARG A 163 0.26 8.10 15.27
C ARG A 163 -0.44 8.18 13.91
N TYR A 164 -1.76 8.29 13.91
CA TYR A 164 -2.56 8.30 12.69
C TYR A 164 -2.46 9.61 11.90
N LYS A 165 -2.20 10.71 12.57
CA LYS A 165 -1.98 12.00 11.90
C LYS A 165 -0.62 12.10 11.23
N CYS A 166 0.37 11.37 11.72
CA CYS A 166 1.73 11.36 11.19
C CYS A 166 1.97 10.25 10.15
N ALA A 167 0.98 9.42 9.93
CA ALA A 167 1.12 8.28 9.02
C ALA A 167 0.96 8.66 7.55
#